data_1c6a6e940be931b85abf2f3aef3c5bdd
#
_entry.id   1c6a6e940be931b85abf2f3aef3c5bdd
#
_cell.length_a   1.000
_cell.length_b   1.000
_cell.length_c   1.000
_cell.angle_alpha   90.00
_cell.angle_beta   90.00
_cell.angle_gamma   90.00
#
_symmetry.space_group_name_H-M   'P 1'
#
loop_
_entity.id
_entity.type
_entity.pdbx_description
1 polymer ?
#
loop_
_entity_poly.entity_id
_entity_poly.type
_entity_poly.pdbx_seq_one_letter_code
_entity_poly.pdbx_strand_id
1 'polypeptide(L)'
;MKRDLSRGITLMNMLLCFCVVAIHLTSIPLSQLAPDSFAYVLIFAANKVLCFSVPAFIFLSGFKLYSGYGSRKINLGRFFLRRVTKIVIPYVIAVLIFFVYFYAKKWVAAASLPEYIFLGTLVAHFYYVVIAVQLYLLFPLIKWLFNKSPVIVTALSLVCTVCFQEFFPFTYSDRFFGSYIFYFVLGMLFAKYKVAEKSDKLFLTCLPLCFGASLVHLTLSYLSATWRSGYPYANLFNMVYVTLAIMVIYGVCAMAGEEASWLHRYARGFGEVSYNVYLYHIFIMNVLQYDVFPYYYNLTVMDRFVISTAVVIGAIFAYDLINRGVKKIISRMKEKREA
;
A
#
# COMPACT_ATOMS: atom_id res chain seq x y z
N MET A 1 -4.57 -1.49 30.77
CA MET A 1 -4.81 -2.60 29.83
C MET A 1 -3.70 -2.58 28.80
N LYS A 2 -2.93 -3.67 28.57
CA LYS A 2 -1.90 -3.68 27.53
C LYS A 2 -2.60 -3.76 26.18
N ARG A 3 -2.53 -2.70 25.38
CA ARG A 3 -3.06 -2.68 24.01
C ARG A 3 -2.45 -3.81 23.18
N ASP A 4 -3.29 -4.66 22.60
CA ASP A 4 -2.81 -5.72 21.70
C ASP A 4 -2.40 -5.08 20.36
N LEU A 5 -1.15 -4.63 20.32
CA LEU A 5 -0.53 -3.96 19.19
C LEU A 5 -0.66 -4.76 17.89
N SER A 6 -0.70 -6.10 17.99
CA SER A 6 -0.83 -6.96 16.81
C SER A 6 -2.20 -6.81 16.14
N ARG A 7 -3.24 -6.48 16.91
CA ARG A 7 -4.61 -6.27 16.41
C ARG A 7 -4.72 -5.00 15.58
N GLY A 8 -4.22 -3.87 16.10
CA GLY A 8 -4.22 -2.60 15.38
C GLY A 8 -3.47 -2.67 14.05
N ILE A 9 -2.29 -3.30 14.05
CA ILE A 9 -1.48 -3.49 12.84
C ILE A 9 -2.19 -4.38 11.80
N THR A 10 -2.94 -5.38 12.25
CA THR A 10 -3.69 -6.27 11.36
C THR A 10 -4.86 -5.52 10.72
N LEU A 11 -5.60 -4.71 11.48
CA LEU A 11 -6.66 -3.84 10.98
C LEU A 11 -6.13 -2.81 9.97
N MET A 12 -5.02 -2.16 10.31
CA MET A 12 -4.38 -1.20 9.42
C MET A 12 -3.98 -1.84 8.09
N ASN A 13 -3.40 -3.05 8.12
CA ASN A 13 -3.01 -3.77 6.90
C ASN A 13 -4.22 -4.06 5.99
N MET A 14 -5.34 -4.49 6.56
CA MET A 14 -6.58 -4.71 5.83
C MET A 14 -7.13 -3.41 5.22
N LEU A 15 -7.23 -2.36 6.03
CA LEU A 15 -7.70 -1.05 5.59
C LEU A 15 -6.87 -0.50 4.43
N LEU A 16 -5.54 -0.54 4.55
CA LEU A 16 -4.64 -0.07 3.50
C LEU A 16 -4.78 -0.86 2.19
N CYS A 17 -5.06 -2.17 2.27
CA CYS A 17 -5.33 -2.97 1.09
C CYS A 17 -6.57 -2.45 0.34
N PHE A 18 -7.66 -2.17 1.04
CA PHE A 18 -8.86 -1.59 0.44
C PHE A 18 -8.62 -0.16 -0.08
N CYS A 19 -7.82 0.65 0.63
CA CYS A 19 -7.43 1.98 0.15
C CYS A 19 -6.70 1.92 -1.20
N VAL A 20 -5.75 0.99 -1.38
CA VAL A 20 -5.05 0.82 -2.66
C VAL A 20 -6.01 0.36 -3.77
N VAL A 21 -6.91 -0.57 -3.50
CA VAL A 21 -7.95 -0.98 -4.45
C VAL A 21 -8.80 0.22 -4.85
N ALA A 22 -9.23 1.04 -3.89
CA ALA A 22 -10.04 2.23 -4.14
C ALA A 22 -9.30 3.29 -4.97
N ILE A 23 -7.99 3.50 -4.76
CA ILE A 23 -7.17 4.39 -5.60
C ILE A 23 -7.25 3.96 -7.07
N HIS A 24 -7.09 2.67 -7.35
CA HIS A 24 -7.08 2.17 -8.72
C HIS A 24 -8.47 2.16 -9.34
N LEU A 25 -9.52 1.81 -8.59
CA LEU A 25 -10.90 1.92 -9.05
C LEU A 25 -11.27 3.36 -9.42
N THR A 26 -10.89 4.33 -8.61
CA THR A 26 -11.17 5.75 -8.85
C THR A 26 -10.29 6.37 -9.96
N SER A 27 -9.15 5.78 -10.29
CA SER A 27 -8.25 6.30 -11.33
C SER A 27 -8.83 6.18 -12.74
N ILE A 28 -9.65 5.15 -13.02
CA ILE A 28 -10.26 4.95 -14.33
C ILE A 28 -11.25 6.08 -14.68
N PRO A 29 -12.28 6.39 -13.84
CA PRO A 29 -13.20 7.47 -14.15
C PRO A 29 -12.50 8.83 -14.19
N LEU A 30 -11.45 9.07 -13.40
CA LEU A 30 -10.70 10.33 -13.45
C LEU A 30 -10.02 10.59 -14.79
N SER A 31 -9.67 9.55 -15.55
CA SER A 31 -9.11 9.71 -16.89
C SER A 31 -10.15 10.00 -17.98
N GLN A 32 -11.44 9.87 -17.67
CA GLN A 32 -12.54 9.95 -18.64
C GLN A 32 -13.56 11.05 -18.35
N LEU A 33 -13.66 11.51 -17.10
CA LEU A 33 -14.59 12.57 -16.69
C LEU A 33 -13.99 13.97 -16.97
N ALA A 34 -14.87 14.92 -17.26
CA ALA A 34 -14.47 16.33 -17.42
C ALA A 34 -14.03 16.90 -16.05
N PRO A 35 -12.87 17.58 -15.97
CA PRO A 35 -12.31 18.08 -14.72
C PRO A 35 -13.18 19.07 -13.94
N ASP A 36 -14.10 19.75 -14.58
CA ASP A 36 -15.06 20.69 -14.01
C ASP A 36 -16.37 20.03 -13.55
N SER A 37 -16.57 18.74 -13.84
CA SER A 37 -17.75 18.02 -13.40
C SER A 37 -17.73 17.74 -11.90
N PHE A 38 -18.90 17.81 -11.25
CA PHE A 38 -19.04 17.47 -9.83
C PHE A 38 -18.55 16.05 -9.52
N ALA A 39 -18.85 15.09 -10.40
CA ALA A 39 -18.40 13.70 -10.25
C ALA A 39 -16.86 13.60 -10.27
N TYR A 40 -16.19 14.33 -11.16
CA TYR A 40 -14.73 14.38 -11.19
C TYR A 40 -14.18 14.92 -9.88
N VAL A 41 -14.66 16.06 -9.39
CA VAL A 41 -14.14 16.68 -8.16
C VAL A 41 -14.28 15.75 -6.96
N LEU A 42 -15.43 15.08 -6.82
CA LEU A 42 -15.69 14.15 -5.72
C LEU A 42 -14.75 12.92 -5.79
N ILE A 43 -14.64 12.30 -6.97
CA ILE A 43 -13.80 11.12 -7.18
C ILE A 43 -12.31 11.49 -7.03
N PHE A 44 -11.93 12.68 -7.54
CA PHE A 44 -10.57 13.21 -7.39
C PHE A 44 -10.20 13.39 -5.93
N ALA A 45 -11.05 14.02 -5.13
CA ALA A 45 -10.81 14.20 -3.72
C ALA A 45 -10.66 12.84 -3.01
N ALA A 46 -11.56 11.89 -3.27
CA ALA A 46 -11.47 10.54 -2.73
C ALA A 46 -10.15 9.84 -3.12
N ASN A 47 -9.75 9.92 -4.39
CA ASN A 47 -8.50 9.33 -4.87
C ASN A 47 -7.26 9.94 -4.19
N LYS A 48 -7.20 11.28 -4.12
CA LYS A 48 -6.03 12.00 -3.57
C LYS A 48 -5.91 11.85 -2.06
N VAL A 49 -7.02 11.81 -1.33
CA VAL A 49 -7.00 11.52 0.12
C VAL A 49 -6.41 10.13 0.42
N LEU A 50 -6.53 9.17 -0.48
CA LEU A 50 -5.98 7.82 -0.26
C LEU A 50 -4.49 7.67 -0.63
N CYS A 51 -3.81 8.70 -1.12
CA CYS A 51 -2.42 8.63 -1.58
C CYS A 51 -1.41 8.20 -0.48
N PHE A 52 -1.78 8.31 0.80
CA PHE A 52 -0.97 7.84 1.92
C PHE A 52 -0.80 6.32 1.98
N SER A 53 -1.60 5.54 1.22
CA SER A 53 -1.70 4.09 1.38
C SER A 53 -0.39 3.35 1.14
N VAL A 54 0.37 3.71 0.09
CA VAL A 54 1.65 3.06 -0.22
C VAL A 54 2.73 3.43 0.80
N PRO A 55 2.95 4.72 1.16
CA PRO A 55 3.83 5.08 2.27
C PRO A 55 3.44 4.41 3.60
N ALA A 56 2.14 4.23 3.87
CA ALA A 56 1.66 3.54 5.06
C ALA A 56 1.99 2.03 5.05
N PHE A 57 1.96 1.35 3.90
CA PHE A 57 2.46 -0.02 3.79
C PHE A 57 3.97 -0.12 4.04
N ILE A 58 4.73 0.87 3.59
CA ILE A 58 6.17 0.96 3.85
C ILE A 58 6.42 1.18 5.35
N PHE A 59 5.65 2.07 6.00
CA PHE A 59 5.64 2.26 7.45
C PHE A 59 5.35 0.93 8.18
N LEU A 60 4.28 0.22 7.79
CA LEU A 60 3.94 -1.09 8.37
C LEU A 60 5.06 -2.13 8.18
N SER A 61 5.77 -2.09 7.06
CA SER A 61 6.91 -2.98 6.81
C SER A 61 8.04 -2.71 7.78
N GLY A 62 8.43 -1.45 7.98
CA GLY A 62 9.41 -1.03 8.99
C GLY A 62 8.99 -1.42 10.41
N PHE A 63 7.73 -1.14 10.75
CA PHE A 63 7.15 -1.49 12.04
C PHE A 63 7.21 -2.99 12.33
N LYS A 64 6.69 -3.83 11.41
CA LYS A 64 6.67 -5.30 11.56
C LYS A 64 8.07 -5.88 11.65
N LEU A 65 9.00 -5.40 10.82
CA LEU A 65 10.37 -5.87 10.83
C LEU A 65 11.08 -5.53 12.13
N TYR A 66 10.96 -4.29 12.59
CA TYR A 66 11.60 -3.89 13.84
C TYR A 66 10.99 -4.57 15.06
N SER A 67 9.66 -4.73 15.10
CA SER A 67 8.97 -5.50 16.15
C SER A 67 9.46 -6.96 16.22
N GLY A 68 9.76 -7.58 15.07
CA GLY A 68 10.22 -8.97 15.02
C GLY A 68 11.73 -9.14 15.25
N TYR A 69 12.54 -8.18 14.84
CA TYR A 69 14.01 -8.31 14.79
C TYR A 69 14.78 -7.24 15.57
N GLY A 70 14.14 -6.20 16.12
CA GLY A 70 14.81 -5.03 16.71
C GLY A 70 15.90 -5.39 17.73
N SER A 71 15.59 -6.27 18.68
CA SER A 71 16.50 -6.74 19.73
C SER A 71 17.25 -8.05 19.39
N ARG A 72 16.91 -8.72 18.25
CA ARG A 72 17.44 -10.05 17.93
C ARG A 72 18.53 -9.97 16.85
N LYS A 73 19.48 -10.90 16.87
CA LYS A 73 20.41 -11.11 15.74
C LYS A 73 19.62 -11.64 14.54
N ILE A 74 19.92 -11.12 13.36
CA ILE A 74 19.27 -11.54 12.11
C ILE A 74 20.11 -12.67 11.50
N ASN A 75 19.47 -13.83 11.28
CA ASN A 75 20.04 -14.83 10.40
C ASN A 75 19.73 -14.41 8.95
N LEU A 76 20.72 -13.83 8.27
CA LEU A 76 20.55 -13.23 6.94
C LEU A 76 20.03 -14.23 5.91
N GLY A 77 20.54 -15.45 5.86
CA GLY A 77 20.10 -16.46 4.89
C GLY A 77 18.61 -16.77 5.05
N ARG A 78 18.18 -17.09 6.28
CA ARG A 78 16.75 -17.35 6.58
C ARG A 78 15.88 -16.10 6.39
N PHE A 79 16.42 -14.94 6.69
CA PHE A 79 15.71 -13.66 6.51
C PHE A 79 15.42 -13.41 5.02
N PHE A 80 16.42 -13.47 4.14
CA PHE A 80 16.24 -13.22 2.71
C PHE A 80 15.45 -14.33 2.03
N LEU A 81 15.68 -15.60 2.36
CA LEU A 81 14.89 -16.70 1.81
C LEU A 81 13.38 -16.51 2.03
N ARG A 82 12.99 -16.06 3.24
CA ARG A 82 11.58 -15.77 3.54
C ARG A 82 11.02 -14.62 2.71
N ARG A 83 11.82 -13.60 2.33
CA ARG A 83 11.36 -12.49 1.47
C ARG A 83 11.25 -12.94 0.03
N VAL A 84 12.23 -13.68 -0.45
CA VAL A 84 12.17 -14.26 -1.79
C VAL A 84 10.92 -15.13 -1.95
N THR A 85 10.71 -16.09 -1.04
CA THR A 85 9.59 -17.04 -1.17
C THR A 85 8.21 -16.39 -0.96
N LYS A 86 8.08 -15.39 -0.07
CA LYS A 86 6.77 -14.82 0.28
C LYS A 86 6.42 -13.54 -0.47
N ILE A 87 7.40 -12.88 -1.10
CA ILE A 87 7.21 -11.58 -1.74
C ILE A 87 7.68 -11.63 -3.20
N VAL A 88 8.95 -11.99 -3.43
CA VAL A 88 9.52 -11.90 -4.79
C VAL A 88 8.92 -12.95 -5.71
N ILE A 89 8.81 -14.21 -5.30
CA ILE A 89 8.25 -15.27 -6.15
C ILE A 89 6.79 -14.97 -6.53
N PRO A 90 5.85 -14.67 -5.59
CA PRO A 90 4.49 -14.31 -5.97
C PRO A 90 4.41 -13.07 -6.87
N TYR A 91 5.28 -12.08 -6.64
CA TYR A 91 5.37 -10.90 -7.50
C TYR A 91 5.79 -11.26 -8.93
N VAL A 92 6.86 -12.04 -9.11
CA VAL A 92 7.32 -12.47 -10.44
C VAL A 92 6.23 -13.27 -11.16
N ILE A 93 5.53 -14.16 -10.45
CA ILE A 93 4.39 -14.90 -11.01
C ILE A 93 3.30 -13.93 -11.48
N ALA A 94 2.96 -12.92 -10.67
CA ALA A 94 1.98 -11.91 -11.06
C ALA A 94 2.45 -11.13 -12.30
N VAL A 95 3.71 -10.67 -12.35
CA VAL A 95 4.27 -10.01 -13.53
C VAL A 95 4.13 -10.89 -14.78
N LEU A 96 4.45 -12.17 -14.68
CA LEU A 96 4.33 -13.10 -15.80
C LEU A 96 2.88 -13.29 -16.27
N ILE A 97 1.91 -13.38 -15.35
CA ILE A 97 0.48 -13.49 -15.70
C ILE A 97 0.01 -12.23 -16.44
N PHE A 98 0.31 -11.04 -15.93
CA PHE A 98 -0.01 -9.78 -16.61
C PHE A 98 0.71 -9.66 -17.96
N PHE A 99 1.98 -10.06 -17.99
CA PHE A 99 2.78 -10.02 -19.21
C PHE A 99 2.16 -10.90 -20.30
N VAL A 100 1.80 -12.15 -20.01
CA VAL A 100 1.15 -13.06 -20.98
C VAL A 100 -0.16 -12.44 -21.49
N TYR A 101 -0.96 -11.87 -20.60
CA TYR A 101 -2.22 -11.22 -20.97
C TYR A 101 -1.99 -10.02 -21.90
N PHE A 102 -1.05 -9.13 -21.59
CA PHE A 102 -0.77 -7.97 -22.42
C PHE A 102 -0.01 -8.31 -23.71
N TYR A 103 0.84 -9.34 -23.66
CA TYR A 103 1.54 -9.85 -24.85
C TYR A 103 0.58 -10.45 -25.88
N ALA A 104 -0.41 -11.22 -25.42
CA ALA A 104 -1.46 -11.75 -26.28
C ALA A 104 -2.28 -10.64 -26.98
N LYS A 105 -2.43 -9.49 -26.31
CA LYS A 105 -3.05 -8.27 -26.88
C LYS A 105 -2.09 -7.42 -27.72
N LYS A 106 -0.83 -7.80 -27.85
CA LYS A 106 0.23 -7.05 -28.56
C LYS A 106 0.51 -5.65 -27.98
N TRP A 107 0.28 -5.46 -26.68
CA TRP A 107 0.52 -4.18 -26.02
C TRP A 107 1.93 -4.04 -25.45
N VAL A 108 2.65 -5.14 -25.31
CA VAL A 108 4.01 -5.19 -24.76
C VAL A 108 4.92 -6.06 -25.61
N ALA A 109 6.22 -5.74 -25.59
CA ALA A 109 7.24 -6.51 -26.30
C ALA A 109 7.94 -7.50 -25.34
N ALA A 110 8.36 -8.66 -25.86
CA ALA A 110 9.07 -9.65 -25.07
C ALA A 110 10.40 -9.14 -24.50
N ALA A 111 11.10 -8.27 -25.22
CA ALA A 111 12.36 -7.66 -24.81
C ALA A 111 12.24 -6.80 -23.54
N SER A 112 11.04 -6.28 -23.22
CA SER A 112 10.80 -5.44 -22.03
C SER A 112 10.52 -6.25 -20.77
N LEU A 113 10.44 -7.57 -20.80
CA LEU A 113 10.14 -8.40 -19.64
C LEU A 113 11.13 -8.20 -18.47
N PRO A 114 12.45 -8.09 -18.67
CA PRO A 114 13.38 -7.80 -17.58
C PRO A 114 13.07 -6.46 -16.88
N GLU A 115 12.77 -5.40 -17.63
CA GLU A 115 12.39 -4.09 -17.09
C GLU A 115 11.13 -4.21 -16.22
N TYR A 116 10.11 -4.92 -16.68
CA TYR A 116 8.87 -5.16 -15.94
C TYR A 116 9.10 -5.89 -14.61
N ILE A 117 10.03 -6.86 -14.58
CA ILE A 117 10.36 -7.60 -13.36
C ILE A 117 11.17 -6.73 -12.40
N PHE A 118 12.22 -6.03 -12.87
CA PHE A 118 13.15 -5.33 -11.99
C PHE A 118 12.65 -3.93 -11.58
N LEU A 119 11.91 -3.25 -12.45
CA LEU A 119 11.41 -1.89 -12.20
C LEU A 119 9.90 -1.84 -11.92
N GLY A 120 9.15 -2.92 -12.12
CA GLY A 120 7.71 -2.95 -11.85
C GLY A 120 6.91 -2.03 -12.77
N THR A 121 7.38 -1.80 -14.02
CA THR A 121 6.77 -0.83 -14.95
C THR A 121 5.53 -1.37 -15.67
N LEU A 122 5.27 -2.69 -15.61
CA LEU A 122 4.19 -3.32 -16.34
C LEU A 122 2.80 -2.84 -15.89
N VAL A 123 2.61 -2.67 -14.58
CA VAL A 123 1.35 -2.18 -13.99
C VAL A 123 1.66 -1.22 -12.84
N ALA A 124 0.87 -0.15 -12.74
CA ALA A 124 1.15 0.98 -11.88
C ALA A 124 1.47 0.62 -10.41
N HIS A 125 0.77 -0.38 -9.82
CA HIS A 125 0.97 -0.73 -8.42
C HIS A 125 2.22 -1.57 -8.12
N PHE A 126 2.88 -2.15 -9.12
CA PHE A 126 4.03 -3.03 -8.91
C PHE A 126 5.28 -2.30 -8.36
N TYR A 127 5.37 -0.98 -8.56
CA TYR A 127 6.47 -0.17 -8.03
C TYR A 127 6.68 -0.33 -6.51
N TYR A 128 5.60 -0.50 -5.73
CA TYR A 128 5.72 -0.70 -4.29
C TYR A 128 6.52 -1.96 -3.92
N VAL A 129 6.34 -3.05 -4.69
CA VAL A 129 7.09 -4.30 -4.42
C VAL A 129 8.59 -4.08 -4.64
N VAL A 130 8.95 -3.31 -5.67
CA VAL A 130 10.35 -2.92 -5.95
C VAL A 130 10.94 -2.13 -4.79
N ILE A 131 10.22 -1.11 -4.29
CA ILE A 131 10.64 -0.33 -3.12
C ILE A 131 10.77 -1.22 -1.88
N ALA A 132 9.79 -2.09 -1.63
CA ALA A 132 9.80 -2.98 -0.47
C ALA A 132 11.00 -3.94 -0.51
N VAL A 133 11.34 -4.50 -1.67
CA VAL A 133 12.51 -5.37 -1.82
C VAL A 133 13.81 -4.60 -1.53
N GLN A 134 13.97 -3.38 -2.06
CA GLN A 134 15.14 -2.53 -1.77
C GLN A 134 15.28 -2.27 -0.27
N LEU A 135 14.18 -1.89 0.40
CA LEU A 135 14.18 -1.64 1.85
C LEU A 135 14.45 -2.91 2.67
N TYR A 136 14.00 -4.08 2.22
CA TYR A 136 14.32 -5.34 2.88
C TYR A 136 15.79 -5.72 2.73
N LEU A 137 16.42 -5.45 1.59
CA LEU A 137 17.85 -5.64 1.40
C LEU A 137 18.67 -4.73 2.33
N LEU A 138 18.23 -3.48 2.50
CA LEU A 138 18.88 -2.49 3.35
C LEU A 138 18.55 -2.64 4.85
N PHE A 139 17.48 -3.37 5.20
CA PHE A 139 17.01 -3.45 6.59
C PHE A 139 18.06 -3.84 7.61
N PRO A 140 18.96 -4.83 7.38
CA PRO A 140 19.99 -5.17 8.36
C PRO A 140 20.92 -3.99 8.69
N LEU A 141 21.30 -3.21 7.68
CA LEU A 141 22.12 -2.00 7.82
C LEU A 141 21.34 -0.88 8.52
N ILE A 142 20.13 -0.58 8.04
CA ILE A 142 19.27 0.44 8.64
C ILE A 142 19.02 0.12 10.11
N LYS A 143 18.70 -1.13 10.45
CA LYS A 143 18.51 -1.59 11.83
C LYS A 143 19.76 -1.36 12.68
N TRP A 144 20.94 -1.70 12.17
CA TRP A 144 22.20 -1.52 12.90
C TRP A 144 22.45 -0.05 13.22
N LEU A 145 22.31 0.85 12.25
CA LEU A 145 22.41 2.30 12.43
C LEU A 145 21.35 2.83 13.41
N PHE A 146 20.09 2.41 13.22
CA PHE A 146 18.95 2.84 14.02
C PHE A 146 19.08 2.42 15.49
N ASN A 147 19.65 1.25 15.77
CA ASN A 147 19.89 0.82 17.15
C ASN A 147 20.97 1.67 17.84
N LYS A 148 21.93 2.23 17.09
CA LYS A 148 22.95 3.17 17.62
C LYS A 148 22.34 4.54 17.92
N SER A 149 21.61 5.11 16.98
CA SER A 149 21.01 6.44 17.14
C SER A 149 19.68 6.57 16.39
N PRO A 150 18.54 6.22 17.02
CA PRO A 150 17.23 6.28 16.39
C PRO A 150 16.85 7.66 15.86
N VAL A 151 17.16 8.69 16.65
CA VAL A 151 16.81 10.09 16.31
C VAL A 151 17.58 10.55 15.08
N ILE A 152 18.91 10.33 15.07
CA ILE A 152 19.75 10.74 13.92
C ILE A 152 19.32 9.99 12.65
N VAL A 153 19.10 8.67 12.72
CA VAL A 153 18.69 7.89 11.55
C VAL A 153 17.32 8.32 11.04
N THR A 154 16.39 8.67 11.94
CA THR A 154 15.09 9.21 11.53
C THR A 154 15.24 10.57 10.85
N ALA A 155 16.03 11.47 11.40
CA ALA A 155 16.30 12.79 10.81
C ALA A 155 16.98 12.66 9.43
N LEU A 156 18.01 11.82 9.32
CA LEU A 156 18.69 11.58 8.04
C LEU A 156 17.77 10.93 7.01
N SER A 157 16.90 10.00 7.42
CA SER A 157 15.92 9.39 6.51
C SER A 157 14.87 10.40 6.03
N LEU A 158 14.48 11.36 6.88
CA LEU A 158 13.61 12.47 6.49
C LEU A 158 14.27 13.35 5.43
N VAL A 159 15.50 13.81 5.70
CA VAL A 159 16.29 14.62 4.74
C VAL A 159 16.45 13.86 3.42
N CYS A 160 16.82 12.58 3.46
CA CYS A 160 16.95 11.74 2.28
C CYS A 160 15.65 11.71 1.46
N THR A 161 14.50 11.48 2.11
CA THR A 161 13.20 11.43 1.42
C THR A 161 12.82 12.78 0.81
N VAL A 162 13.03 13.88 1.52
CA VAL A 162 12.80 15.24 0.98
C VAL A 162 13.70 15.49 -0.23
N CYS A 163 14.99 15.18 -0.13
CA CYS A 163 15.94 15.37 -1.22
C CYS A 163 15.51 14.64 -2.50
N PHE A 164 15.12 13.37 -2.40
CA PHE A 164 14.74 12.58 -3.59
C PHE A 164 13.34 12.90 -4.11
N GLN A 165 12.45 13.42 -3.30
CA GLN A 165 11.11 13.82 -3.77
C GLN A 165 11.08 15.23 -4.36
N GLU A 166 11.89 16.17 -3.88
CA GLU A 166 11.84 17.56 -4.30
C GLU A 166 13.04 17.99 -5.16
N PHE A 167 14.26 17.60 -4.78
CA PHE A 167 15.46 18.23 -5.35
C PHE A 167 16.21 17.38 -6.36
N PHE A 168 16.09 16.05 -6.29
CA PHE A 168 16.81 15.13 -7.17
C PHE A 168 15.87 14.19 -7.93
N PRO A 169 14.92 14.70 -8.75
CA PRO A 169 14.08 13.84 -9.56
C PRO A 169 14.93 13.19 -10.67
N PHE A 170 14.78 11.87 -10.81
CA PHE A 170 15.38 11.08 -11.88
C PHE A 170 14.37 10.08 -12.43
N THR A 171 14.65 9.51 -13.59
CA THR A 171 13.78 8.48 -14.17
C THR A 171 13.61 7.34 -13.19
N TYR A 172 12.35 7.00 -12.87
CA TYR A 172 11.97 5.96 -11.89
C TYR A 172 12.27 6.34 -10.42
N SER A 173 12.42 7.62 -10.06
CA SER A 173 12.55 8.07 -8.67
C SER A 173 11.37 7.65 -7.78
N ASP A 174 10.20 7.45 -8.38
CA ASP A 174 8.99 6.89 -7.75
C ASP A 174 9.12 5.42 -7.32
N ARG A 175 10.18 4.70 -7.77
CA ARG A 175 10.50 3.31 -7.42
C ARG A 175 11.76 3.19 -6.58
N PHE A 176 12.34 4.30 -6.19
CA PHE A 176 13.59 4.35 -5.44
C PHE A 176 13.32 4.39 -3.93
N PHE A 177 14.00 3.55 -3.18
CA PHE A 177 13.81 3.47 -1.72
C PHE A 177 14.07 4.79 -1.01
N GLY A 178 14.98 5.63 -1.52
CA GLY A 178 15.30 6.93 -0.94
C GLY A 178 14.10 7.85 -0.83
N SER A 179 13.17 7.79 -1.79
CA SER A 179 11.92 8.57 -1.76
C SER A 179 10.93 8.12 -0.66
N TYR A 180 11.19 7.00 0.01
CA TYR A 180 10.25 6.40 0.97
C TYR A 180 10.90 5.95 2.28
N ILE A 181 12.22 6.02 2.42
CA ILE A 181 12.97 5.48 3.57
C ILE A 181 12.51 6.09 4.90
N PHE A 182 12.07 7.35 4.90
CA PHE A 182 11.53 8.02 6.09
C PHE A 182 10.33 7.27 6.67
N TYR A 183 9.37 6.88 5.84
CA TYR A 183 8.18 6.14 6.31
C TYR A 183 8.55 4.78 6.91
N PHE A 184 9.52 4.11 6.32
CA PHE A 184 10.03 2.83 6.84
C PHE A 184 10.67 3.01 8.22
N VAL A 185 11.56 4.00 8.37
CA VAL A 185 12.24 4.29 9.63
C VAL A 185 11.25 4.83 10.68
N LEU A 186 10.26 5.63 10.27
CA LEU A 186 9.16 6.07 11.15
C LEU A 186 8.41 4.87 11.72
N GLY A 187 8.15 3.83 10.92
CA GLY A 187 7.56 2.58 11.39
C GLY A 187 8.44 1.87 12.42
N MET A 188 9.76 1.83 12.21
CA MET A 188 10.70 1.29 13.19
C MET A 188 10.68 2.10 14.50
N LEU A 189 10.58 3.43 14.40
CA LEU A 189 10.50 4.35 15.54
C LEU A 189 9.27 4.08 16.40
N PHE A 190 8.11 3.93 15.75
CA PHE A 190 6.83 3.62 16.41
C PHE A 190 6.87 2.26 17.11
N ALA A 191 7.52 1.26 16.50
CA ALA A 191 7.72 -0.04 17.12
C ALA A 191 8.66 0.02 18.33
N LYS A 192 9.77 0.78 18.24
CA LYS A 192 10.74 0.92 19.33
C LYS A 192 10.14 1.58 20.55
N TYR A 193 9.44 2.69 20.36
CA TYR A 193 8.90 3.51 21.45
C TYR A 193 7.46 3.15 21.85
N LYS A 194 6.91 2.06 21.29
CA LYS A 194 5.57 1.55 21.61
C LYS A 194 4.50 2.62 21.55
N VAL A 195 4.51 3.43 20.49
CA VAL A 195 3.64 4.60 20.33
C VAL A 195 2.14 4.24 20.43
N ALA A 196 1.76 2.99 20.20
CA ALA A 196 0.39 2.50 20.39
C ALA A 196 -0.15 2.73 21.82
N GLU A 197 0.70 2.74 22.84
CA GLU A 197 0.29 3.01 24.23
C GLU A 197 -0.21 4.45 24.43
N LYS A 198 0.07 5.33 23.48
CA LYS A 198 -0.33 6.76 23.47
C LYS A 198 -1.19 7.11 22.26
N SER A 199 -1.87 6.11 21.64
CA SER A 199 -2.59 6.29 20.38
C SER A 199 -3.72 7.31 20.46
N ASP A 200 -4.39 7.47 21.62
CA ASP A 200 -5.45 8.46 21.81
C ASP A 200 -4.92 9.88 21.68
N LYS A 201 -3.81 10.18 22.40
CA LYS A 201 -3.15 11.49 22.31
C LYS A 201 -2.64 11.75 20.90
N LEU A 202 -2.02 10.75 20.28
CA LEU A 202 -1.54 10.84 18.90
C LEU A 202 -2.70 11.17 17.94
N PHE A 203 -3.82 10.43 18.03
CA PHE A 203 -4.98 10.66 17.20
C PHE A 203 -5.56 12.06 17.39
N LEU A 204 -5.85 12.46 18.65
CA LEU A 204 -6.44 13.77 18.95
C LEU A 204 -5.55 14.93 18.50
N THR A 205 -4.22 14.79 18.61
CA THR A 205 -3.28 15.83 18.17
C THR A 205 -3.14 15.89 16.65
N CYS A 206 -3.04 14.72 16.00
CA CYS A 206 -2.76 14.67 14.56
C CYS A 206 -4.02 14.86 13.69
N LEU A 207 -5.23 14.58 14.20
CA LEU A 207 -6.46 14.68 13.41
C LEU A 207 -6.73 16.09 12.85
N PRO A 208 -6.74 17.17 13.65
CA PRO A 208 -6.96 18.51 13.13
C PRO A 208 -5.85 18.98 12.19
N LEU A 209 -4.59 18.62 12.47
CA LEU A 209 -3.46 18.92 11.61
C LEU A 209 -3.56 18.16 10.28
N CYS A 210 -3.96 16.89 10.31
CA CYS A 210 -4.19 16.08 9.13
C CYS A 210 -5.32 16.65 8.27
N PHE A 211 -6.40 17.13 8.89
CA PHE A 211 -7.49 17.77 8.17
C PHE A 211 -7.02 19.04 7.45
N GLY A 212 -6.31 19.94 8.13
CA GLY A 212 -5.72 21.13 7.51
C GLY A 212 -4.75 20.79 6.38
N ALA A 213 -3.84 19.84 6.60
CA ALA A 213 -2.88 19.39 5.59
C ALA A 213 -3.58 18.73 4.38
N SER A 214 -4.70 18.01 4.60
CA SER A 214 -5.47 17.40 3.51
C SER A 214 -6.10 18.44 2.61
N LEU A 215 -6.60 19.55 3.15
CA LEU A 215 -7.15 20.66 2.37
C LEU A 215 -6.08 21.28 1.46
N VAL A 216 -4.90 21.54 2.01
CA VAL A 216 -3.76 22.08 1.23
C VAL A 216 -3.36 21.09 0.14
N HIS A 217 -3.18 19.81 0.49
CA HIS A 217 -2.83 18.75 -0.46
C HIS A 217 -3.85 18.62 -1.59
N LEU A 218 -5.15 18.58 -1.27
CA LEU A 218 -6.22 18.48 -2.25
C LEU A 218 -6.24 19.71 -3.18
N THR A 219 -6.12 20.91 -2.62
CA THR A 219 -6.10 22.16 -3.40
C THR A 219 -4.91 22.18 -4.37
N LEU A 220 -3.69 21.94 -3.89
CA LEU A 220 -2.49 21.92 -4.73
C LEU A 220 -2.58 20.83 -5.81
N SER A 221 -3.06 19.64 -5.46
CA SER A 221 -3.25 18.53 -6.40
C SER A 221 -4.28 18.86 -7.48
N TYR A 222 -5.40 19.49 -7.12
CA TYR A 222 -6.45 19.88 -8.06
C TYR A 222 -5.97 20.98 -9.01
N LEU A 223 -5.31 22.01 -8.47
CA LEU A 223 -4.75 23.08 -9.28
C LEU A 223 -3.67 22.56 -10.24
N SER A 224 -2.80 21.64 -9.79
CA SER A 224 -1.80 21.02 -10.67
C SER A 224 -2.44 20.18 -11.78
N ALA A 225 -3.53 19.48 -11.49
CA ALA A 225 -4.22 18.65 -12.48
C ALA A 225 -4.99 19.48 -13.51
N THR A 226 -5.62 20.60 -13.10
CA THR A 226 -6.46 21.43 -13.96
C THR A 226 -5.66 22.45 -14.75
N TRP A 227 -4.67 23.08 -14.15
CA TRP A 227 -3.88 24.16 -14.76
C TRP A 227 -2.57 23.65 -15.38
N ARG A 228 -2.29 22.34 -15.24
CA ARG A 228 -1.07 21.67 -15.74
C ARG A 228 0.24 22.37 -15.36
N SER A 229 0.23 23.04 -14.22
CA SER A 229 1.41 23.71 -13.65
C SER A 229 1.85 23.01 -12.37
N GLY A 230 3.14 22.69 -12.28
CA GLY A 230 3.72 22.22 -11.02
C GLY A 230 3.78 23.39 -10.02
N TYR A 231 3.39 23.14 -8.77
CA TYR A 231 3.55 24.08 -7.68
C TYR A 231 4.84 23.79 -6.92
N PRO A 232 5.64 24.81 -6.58
CA PRO A 232 6.81 24.61 -5.73
C PRO A 232 6.45 23.91 -4.43
N TYR A 233 7.27 22.97 -4.02
CA TYR A 233 7.11 22.24 -2.74
C TYR A 233 5.83 21.41 -2.61
N ALA A 234 5.13 21.11 -3.71
CA ALA A 234 3.91 20.30 -3.68
C ALA A 234 4.15 18.90 -3.06
N ASN A 235 5.30 18.28 -3.34
CA ASN A 235 5.66 17.00 -2.75
C ASN A 235 5.95 17.11 -1.25
N LEU A 236 6.52 18.21 -0.78
CA LEU A 236 6.73 18.46 0.65
C LEU A 236 5.40 18.57 1.39
N PHE A 237 4.44 19.31 0.85
CA PHE A 237 3.08 19.37 1.43
C PHE A 237 2.39 18.01 1.41
N ASN A 238 2.52 17.26 0.32
CA ASN A 238 2.04 15.88 0.24
C ASN A 238 2.69 15.01 1.32
N MET A 239 4.00 15.12 1.53
CA MET A 239 4.72 14.34 2.55
C MET A 239 4.25 14.66 3.98
N VAL A 240 3.97 15.94 4.29
CA VAL A 240 3.37 16.35 5.57
C VAL A 240 1.99 15.70 5.74
N TYR A 241 1.11 15.83 4.74
CA TYR A 241 -0.20 15.20 4.74
C TYR A 241 -0.11 13.69 4.96
N VAL A 242 0.69 12.99 4.14
CA VAL A 242 0.87 11.55 4.21
C VAL A 242 1.36 11.10 5.59
N THR A 243 2.33 11.83 6.18
CA THR A 243 2.85 11.52 7.52
C THR A 243 1.76 11.63 8.58
N LEU A 244 0.98 12.72 8.56
CA LEU A 244 -0.13 12.93 9.49
C LEU A 244 -1.24 11.90 9.28
N ALA A 245 -1.58 11.55 8.03
CA ALA A 245 -2.56 10.53 7.71
C ALA A 245 -2.15 9.15 8.24
N ILE A 246 -0.87 8.78 8.10
CA ILE A 246 -0.33 7.53 8.68
C ILE A 246 -0.51 7.53 10.21
N MET A 247 -0.21 8.65 10.88
CA MET A 247 -0.34 8.77 12.33
C MET A 247 -1.79 8.65 12.78
N VAL A 248 -2.72 9.30 12.07
CA VAL A 248 -4.17 9.24 12.36
C VAL A 248 -4.70 7.81 12.17
N ILE A 249 -4.42 7.18 11.03
CA ILE A 249 -4.87 5.81 10.73
C ILE A 249 -4.27 4.81 11.70
N TYR A 250 -2.99 4.96 12.05
CA TYR A 250 -2.36 4.13 13.07
C TYR A 250 -3.04 4.29 14.43
N GLY A 251 -3.35 5.52 14.84
CA GLY A 251 -4.06 5.82 16.07
C GLY A 251 -5.45 5.17 16.12
N VAL A 252 -6.26 5.38 15.06
CA VAL A 252 -7.60 4.77 14.91
C VAL A 252 -7.53 3.24 14.99
N CYS A 253 -6.63 2.63 14.23
CA CYS A 253 -6.50 1.16 14.20
C CYS A 253 -6.00 0.60 15.54
N ALA A 254 -5.12 1.33 16.25
CA ALA A 254 -4.64 0.91 17.56
C ALA A 254 -5.75 0.96 18.61
N MET A 255 -6.62 1.97 18.58
CA MET A 255 -7.80 2.08 19.44
C MET A 255 -8.86 1.02 19.10
N ALA A 256 -9.22 0.89 17.81
CA ALA A 256 -10.21 -0.09 17.38
C ALA A 256 -9.79 -1.55 17.63
N GLY A 257 -8.51 -1.83 17.71
CA GLY A 257 -7.98 -3.16 18.03
C GLY A 257 -8.37 -3.67 19.44
N GLU A 258 -8.79 -2.80 20.32
CA GLU A 258 -9.23 -3.16 21.69
C GLU A 258 -10.66 -3.68 21.75
N GLU A 259 -11.59 -3.11 20.97
CA GLU A 259 -13.03 -3.31 21.13
C GLU A 259 -13.63 -4.31 20.15
N ALA A 260 -13.14 -4.42 18.93
CA ALA A 260 -13.78 -5.16 17.85
C ALA A 260 -13.24 -6.60 17.65
N SER A 261 -13.62 -7.54 18.49
CA SER A 261 -13.14 -8.94 18.42
C SER A 261 -13.48 -9.66 17.10
N TRP A 262 -14.66 -9.41 16.50
CA TRP A 262 -15.07 -10.00 15.23
C TRP A 262 -14.31 -9.38 14.04
N LEU A 263 -14.18 -8.06 14.02
CA LEU A 263 -13.46 -7.33 12.97
C LEU A 263 -11.97 -7.74 12.95
N HIS A 264 -11.38 -7.91 14.14
CA HIS A 264 -10.01 -8.38 14.24
C HIS A 264 -9.83 -9.81 13.74
N ARG A 265 -10.76 -10.72 14.07
CA ARG A 265 -10.75 -12.10 13.54
C ARG A 265 -10.85 -12.11 12.01
N TYR A 266 -11.73 -11.26 11.47
CA TYR A 266 -11.84 -11.08 10.01
C TYR A 266 -10.55 -10.54 9.40
N ALA A 267 -10.01 -9.45 9.93
CA ALA A 267 -8.80 -8.82 9.43
C ALA A 267 -7.57 -9.74 9.49
N ARG A 268 -7.46 -10.60 10.51
CA ARG A 268 -6.39 -11.61 10.60
C ARG A 268 -6.49 -12.61 9.45
N GLY A 269 -7.66 -13.13 9.17
CA GLY A 269 -7.87 -14.02 8.03
C GLY A 269 -7.57 -13.34 6.70
N PHE A 270 -8.08 -12.11 6.52
CA PHE A 270 -7.83 -11.31 5.34
C PHE A 270 -6.35 -10.98 5.13
N GLY A 271 -5.57 -10.79 6.21
CA GLY A 271 -4.13 -10.54 6.14
C GLY A 271 -3.33 -11.61 5.40
N GLU A 272 -3.85 -12.84 5.31
CA GLU A 272 -3.21 -13.94 4.58
C GLU A 272 -3.42 -13.85 3.07
N VAL A 273 -4.51 -13.24 2.64
CA VAL A 273 -4.84 -13.05 1.21
C VAL A 273 -4.52 -11.64 0.71
N SER A 274 -4.28 -10.68 1.59
CA SER A 274 -4.11 -9.26 1.27
C SER A 274 -3.01 -9.00 0.23
N TYR A 275 -1.93 -9.76 0.25
CA TYR A 275 -0.86 -9.60 -0.72
C TYR A 275 -1.27 -10.07 -2.13
N ASN A 276 -2.02 -11.16 -2.24
CA ASN A 276 -2.55 -11.62 -3.51
C ASN A 276 -3.64 -10.66 -4.03
N VAL A 277 -4.51 -10.16 -3.14
CA VAL A 277 -5.46 -9.09 -3.50
C VAL A 277 -4.72 -7.88 -4.05
N TYR A 278 -3.65 -7.45 -3.38
CA TYR A 278 -2.79 -6.37 -3.86
C TYR A 278 -2.20 -6.67 -5.25
N LEU A 279 -1.72 -7.87 -5.50
CA LEU A 279 -1.10 -8.23 -6.78
C LEU A 279 -2.11 -8.31 -7.94
N TYR A 280 -3.34 -8.78 -7.71
CA TYR A 280 -4.25 -9.16 -8.79
C TYR A 280 -5.50 -8.29 -8.98
N HIS A 281 -5.81 -7.35 -8.09
CA HIS A 281 -7.02 -6.52 -8.22
C HIS A 281 -7.09 -5.74 -9.55
N ILE A 282 -5.96 -5.20 -10.04
CA ILE A 282 -5.90 -4.52 -11.33
C ILE A 282 -6.09 -5.49 -12.50
N PHE A 283 -5.74 -6.77 -12.36
CA PHE A 283 -5.98 -7.76 -13.41
C PHE A 283 -7.48 -7.88 -13.71
N ILE A 284 -8.30 -7.98 -12.66
CA ILE A 284 -9.76 -8.03 -12.78
C ILE A 284 -10.27 -6.75 -13.46
N MET A 285 -9.76 -5.58 -13.07
CA MET A 285 -10.14 -4.30 -13.67
C MET A 285 -9.78 -4.24 -15.16
N ASN A 286 -8.59 -4.74 -15.54
CA ASN A 286 -8.17 -4.77 -16.95
C ASN A 286 -9.07 -5.70 -17.79
N VAL A 287 -9.41 -6.87 -17.28
CA VAL A 287 -10.33 -7.79 -17.96
C VAL A 287 -11.70 -7.13 -18.15
N LEU A 288 -12.24 -6.46 -17.12
CA LEU A 288 -13.50 -5.73 -17.26
C LEU A 288 -13.40 -4.62 -18.32
N GLN A 289 -12.37 -3.79 -18.24
CA GLN A 289 -12.18 -2.62 -19.10
C GLN A 289 -11.96 -2.99 -20.58
N TYR A 290 -11.21 -4.05 -20.84
CA TYR A 290 -10.72 -4.36 -22.19
C TYR A 290 -11.38 -5.57 -22.83
N ASP A 291 -11.99 -6.47 -22.07
CA ASP A 291 -12.60 -7.69 -22.60
C ASP A 291 -14.11 -7.75 -22.38
N VAL A 292 -14.66 -7.02 -21.38
CA VAL A 292 -16.09 -7.06 -21.06
C VAL A 292 -16.80 -5.79 -21.53
N PHE A 293 -16.40 -4.62 -21.06
CA PHE A 293 -17.10 -3.36 -21.34
C PHE A 293 -17.17 -2.94 -22.83
N PRO A 294 -16.22 -3.31 -23.71
CA PRO A 294 -16.36 -3.02 -25.13
C PRO A 294 -17.61 -3.60 -25.79
N TYR A 295 -18.20 -4.66 -25.22
CA TYR A 295 -19.45 -5.25 -25.70
C TYR A 295 -20.74 -4.54 -25.23
N TYR A 296 -20.61 -3.58 -24.31
CA TYR A 296 -21.74 -2.85 -23.70
C TYR A 296 -21.63 -1.36 -24.03
N TYR A 297 -22.03 -0.97 -25.22
CA TYR A 297 -21.87 0.40 -25.76
C TYR A 297 -22.62 1.48 -25.00
N ASN A 298 -23.68 1.12 -24.27
CA ASN A 298 -24.53 2.06 -23.54
C ASN A 298 -24.09 2.38 -22.11
N LEU A 299 -23.00 1.77 -21.63
CA LEU A 299 -22.50 2.02 -20.29
C LEU A 299 -21.82 3.38 -20.19
N THR A 300 -22.30 4.22 -19.29
CA THR A 300 -21.61 5.47 -18.93
C THR A 300 -20.31 5.20 -18.16
N VAL A 301 -19.48 6.23 -17.99
CA VAL A 301 -18.27 6.15 -17.15
C VAL A 301 -18.62 5.73 -15.72
N MET A 302 -19.73 6.26 -15.18
CA MET A 302 -20.18 5.96 -13.82
C MET A 302 -20.74 4.54 -13.70
N ASP A 303 -21.45 4.03 -14.69
CA ASP A 303 -21.91 2.64 -14.70
C ASP A 303 -20.73 1.67 -14.65
N ARG A 304 -19.71 1.90 -15.50
CA ARG A 304 -18.47 1.10 -15.51
C ARG A 304 -17.74 1.18 -14.17
N PHE A 305 -17.69 2.35 -13.55
CA PHE A 305 -17.09 2.52 -12.22
C PHE A 305 -17.82 1.72 -11.14
N VAL A 306 -19.17 1.79 -11.11
CA VAL A 306 -19.99 1.06 -10.14
C VAL A 306 -19.86 -0.45 -10.34
N ILE A 307 -19.95 -0.92 -11.60
CA ILE A 307 -19.81 -2.35 -11.93
C ILE A 307 -18.41 -2.85 -11.56
N SER A 308 -17.35 -2.11 -11.93
CA SER A 308 -15.97 -2.48 -11.58
C SER A 308 -15.78 -2.57 -10.07
N THR A 309 -16.34 -1.62 -9.33
CA THR A 309 -16.28 -1.61 -7.86
C THR A 309 -16.97 -2.84 -7.29
N ALA A 310 -18.19 -3.14 -7.73
CA ALA A 310 -18.94 -4.30 -7.25
C ALA A 310 -18.23 -5.63 -7.57
N VAL A 311 -17.72 -5.78 -8.79
CA VAL A 311 -17.04 -7.01 -9.23
C VAL A 311 -15.70 -7.19 -8.50
N VAL A 312 -14.87 -6.16 -8.40
CA VAL A 312 -13.56 -6.25 -7.71
C VAL A 312 -13.75 -6.54 -6.23
N ILE A 313 -14.65 -5.83 -5.56
CA ILE A 313 -14.94 -6.06 -4.13
C ILE A 313 -15.55 -7.46 -3.93
N GLY A 314 -16.50 -7.87 -4.77
CA GLY A 314 -17.07 -9.21 -4.73
C GLY A 314 -16.04 -10.31 -4.93
N ALA A 315 -15.11 -10.15 -5.90
CA ALA A 315 -14.02 -11.08 -6.14
C ALA A 315 -13.05 -11.18 -4.95
N ILE A 316 -12.74 -10.06 -4.28
CA ILE A 316 -11.91 -10.03 -3.07
C ILE A 316 -12.57 -10.85 -1.96
N PHE A 317 -13.86 -10.63 -1.69
CA PHE A 317 -14.58 -11.39 -0.67
C PHE A 317 -14.71 -12.88 -1.01
N ALA A 318 -15.03 -13.20 -2.28
CA ALA A 318 -15.09 -14.58 -2.74
C ALA A 318 -13.75 -15.30 -2.58
N TYR A 319 -12.64 -14.65 -2.95
CA TYR A 319 -11.29 -15.20 -2.77
C TYR A 319 -10.95 -15.46 -1.29
N ASP A 320 -11.28 -14.52 -0.39
CA ASP A 320 -11.08 -14.70 1.04
C ASP A 320 -11.89 -15.89 1.59
N LEU A 321 -13.17 -16.02 1.20
CA LEU A 321 -14.04 -17.12 1.60
C LEU A 321 -13.51 -18.47 1.10
N ILE A 322 -13.09 -18.56 -0.16
CA ILE A 322 -12.51 -19.78 -0.74
C ILE A 322 -11.24 -20.17 0.02
N ASN A 323 -10.33 -19.23 0.28
CA ASN A 323 -9.10 -19.50 1.03
C ASN A 323 -9.37 -20.02 2.44
N ARG A 324 -10.36 -19.47 3.15
CA ARG A 324 -10.79 -19.97 4.47
C ARG A 324 -11.39 -21.37 4.39
N GLY A 325 -12.22 -21.63 3.36
CA GLY A 325 -12.81 -22.95 3.12
C GLY A 325 -11.74 -24.03 2.87
N VAL A 326 -10.81 -23.73 1.96
CA VAL A 326 -9.67 -24.63 1.65
C VAL A 326 -8.84 -24.94 2.90
N LYS A 327 -8.51 -23.94 3.71
CA LYS A 327 -7.77 -24.15 4.97
C LYS A 327 -8.51 -25.03 5.95
N LYS A 328 -9.82 -24.86 6.09
CA LYS A 328 -10.65 -25.70 6.96
C LYS A 328 -10.68 -27.14 6.49
N ILE A 329 -10.71 -27.38 5.19
CA ILE A 329 -10.63 -28.74 4.61
C ILE A 329 -9.27 -29.38 4.91
N ILE A 330 -8.17 -28.63 4.67
CA ILE A 330 -6.80 -29.12 4.90
C ILE A 330 -6.58 -29.45 6.38
N SER A 331 -7.08 -28.62 7.33
CA SER A 331 -6.94 -28.91 8.76
C SER A 331 -7.66 -30.18 9.16
N ARG A 332 -8.91 -30.38 8.67
CA ARG A 332 -9.68 -31.61 8.92
C ARG A 332 -9.02 -32.86 8.34
N MET A 333 -8.37 -32.75 7.18
CA MET A 333 -7.64 -33.87 6.57
C MET A 333 -6.39 -34.23 7.37
N LYS A 334 -5.70 -33.27 7.98
CA LYS A 334 -4.54 -33.52 8.87
C LYS A 334 -4.97 -34.21 10.17
N GLU A 335 -6.02 -33.71 10.82
CA GLU A 335 -6.58 -34.29 12.03
C GLU A 335 -6.98 -35.78 11.82
N LYS A 336 -7.57 -36.09 10.64
CA LYS A 336 -7.93 -37.48 10.28
C LYS A 336 -6.73 -38.38 9.96
N ARG A 337 -5.54 -37.83 9.67
CA ARG A 337 -4.32 -38.63 9.44
C ARG A 337 -3.53 -38.87 10.71
N GLU A 338 -3.76 -38.06 11.75
CA GLU A 338 -3.10 -38.14 13.05
C GLU A 338 -3.94 -38.97 14.09
N ALA A 339 -5.25 -39.20 13.78
CA ALA A 339 -6.13 -40.08 14.53
C ALA A 339 -6.15 -41.49 13.93
#